data_e8af1ef8bcc7c2fd7f3cde99e0925650
#
_entry.id   e8af1ef8bcc7c2fd7f3cde99e0925650
#
_cell.length_a   1.000
_cell.length_b   1.000
_cell.length_c   1.000
_cell.angle_alpha   90.00
_cell.angle_beta   90.00
_cell.angle_gamma   90.00
#
_symmetry.space_group_name_H-M   'P 1'
#
loop_
_entity.id
_entity.type
_entity.pdbx_description
1 polymer ?
#
loop_
_entity_poly.entity_id
_entity_poly.type
_entity_poly.pdbx_seq_one_letter_code
_entity_poly.pdbx_strand_id
1 'polypeptide(L)'
;YTESITAAALADQLPCVIDVDQPLVPNFAWTGHLAPLNDLDDALVTPLSAGARGTYRGELYSVGQFDIVVALFARRSVLEARGVRIATMAAPYTHDELLGILRALKAAEPDGFPIDVNTVHKGEWASYGFGPWLVSAGGDWIDRTTYQRAEGVLNGPESLVAVRWFETLVDEGLTERNAVDDQAFLQGRTTFHFTGSWSAAAYEAAFGDDLLVLPPPDFGEGPRIGSGSWQWSIARDCDYPEAARAFVEHLITPEAMAEVSRQTGFVPVTEAAAARTLRYAADGPWRGFFDFAQAYAVTRPETPGYPTLSASFERALLAIRAGTDAKDALDDAVDAIEYDIARNRGYGLAESR
;
A
#
# COMPACT_ATOMS: atom_id res chain seq x y z
N TYR A 1 7.10 -16.18 -3.04
CA TYR A 1 5.76 -16.77 -2.85
C TYR A 1 4.86 -16.48 -4.05
N THR A 2 4.67 -15.21 -4.46
CA THR A 2 3.81 -14.83 -5.60
C THR A 2 4.18 -15.57 -6.89
N GLU A 3 5.47 -15.66 -7.21
CA GLU A 3 5.94 -16.41 -8.38
C GLU A 3 5.58 -17.90 -8.30
N SER A 4 5.70 -18.50 -7.11
CA SER A 4 5.36 -19.92 -6.90
C SER A 4 3.88 -20.18 -7.08
N ILE A 5 3.01 -19.30 -6.54
CA ILE A 5 1.54 -19.41 -6.71
C ILE A 5 1.15 -19.18 -8.16
N THR A 6 1.75 -18.21 -8.85
CA THR A 6 1.51 -17.98 -10.28
C THR A 6 1.93 -19.20 -11.12
N ALA A 7 3.08 -19.80 -10.83
CA ALA A 7 3.51 -21.02 -11.52
C ALA A 7 2.58 -22.22 -11.23
N ALA A 8 2.11 -22.37 -9.98
CA ALA A 8 1.15 -23.40 -9.61
C ALA A 8 -0.21 -23.19 -10.32
N ALA A 9 -0.67 -21.94 -10.46
CA ALA A 9 -1.87 -21.60 -11.20
C ALA A 9 -1.77 -22.01 -12.67
N LEU A 10 -0.64 -21.67 -13.31
CA LEU A 10 -0.41 -22.04 -14.72
C LEU A 10 -0.30 -23.56 -14.95
N ALA A 11 0.02 -24.32 -13.91
CA ALA A 11 0.12 -25.77 -13.92
C ALA A 11 -1.17 -26.50 -13.44
N ASP A 12 -2.22 -25.77 -13.13
CA ASP A 12 -3.45 -26.30 -12.49
C ASP A 12 -3.17 -27.08 -11.20
N GLN A 13 -2.24 -26.57 -10.37
CA GLN A 13 -1.76 -27.21 -9.13
C GLN A 13 -1.88 -26.31 -7.92
N LEU A 14 -2.87 -25.40 -7.90
CA LEU A 14 -3.12 -24.57 -6.73
C LEU A 14 -3.60 -25.41 -5.53
N PRO A 15 -3.11 -25.11 -4.31
CA PRO A 15 -3.78 -25.62 -3.10
C PRO A 15 -5.21 -25.07 -2.99
N CYS A 16 -6.08 -25.77 -2.25
CA CYS A 16 -7.47 -25.33 -2.07
C CYS A 16 -7.62 -23.90 -1.55
N VAL A 17 -6.78 -23.52 -0.58
CA VAL A 17 -6.75 -22.16 -0.03
C VAL A 17 -5.39 -21.56 -0.30
N ILE A 18 -5.36 -20.37 -0.83
CA ILE A 18 -4.14 -19.62 -1.15
C ILE A 18 -4.22 -18.22 -0.55
N ASP A 19 -3.04 -17.69 -0.25
CA ASP A 19 -2.86 -16.29 0.16
C ASP A 19 -2.43 -15.47 -1.06
N VAL A 20 -3.19 -14.45 -1.43
CA VAL A 20 -2.98 -13.62 -2.62
C VAL A 20 -2.92 -12.15 -2.22
N ASP A 21 -1.94 -11.41 -2.72
CA ASP A 21 -1.96 -9.96 -2.57
C ASP A 21 -3.17 -9.36 -3.31
N GLN A 22 -3.95 -8.56 -2.62
CA GLN A 22 -5.28 -8.08 -3.04
C GLN A 22 -5.32 -7.57 -4.50
N PRO A 23 -4.38 -6.77 -5.01
CA PRO A 23 -4.48 -6.24 -6.37
C PRO A 23 -4.23 -7.30 -7.46
N LEU A 24 -3.75 -8.48 -7.10
CA LEU A 24 -3.58 -9.60 -8.03
C LEU A 24 -4.86 -10.44 -8.16
N VAL A 25 -5.80 -10.30 -7.23
CA VAL A 25 -7.08 -11.05 -7.22
C VAL A 25 -7.85 -10.89 -8.54
N PRO A 26 -8.01 -9.69 -9.13
CA PRO A 26 -8.68 -9.55 -10.42
C PRO A 26 -8.01 -10.34 -11.56
N ASN A 27 -6.69 -10.44 -11.56
CA ASN A 27 -5.95 -11.22 -12.58
C ASN A 27 -6.20 -12.72 -12.42
N PHE A 28 -6.10 -13.24 -11.20
CA PHE A 28 -6.39 -14.66 -10.91
C PHE A 28 -7.86 -15.03 -11.14
N ALA A 29 -8.80 -14.12 -10.84
CA ALA A 29 -10.22 -14.32 -11.12
C ALA A 29 -10.50 -14.31 -12.62
N TRP A 30 -9.93 -13.35 -13.37
CA TRP A 30 -10.06 -13.24 -14.83
C TRP A 30 -9.52 -14.47 -15.56
N THR A 31 -8.38 -14.98 -15.12
CA THR A 31 -7.77 -16.20 -15.67
C THR A 31 -8.49 -17.48 -15.24
N GLY A 32 -9.45 -17.37 -14.32
CA GLY A 32 -10.29 -18.48 -13.92
C GLY A 32 -9.72 -19.40 -12.87
N HIS A 33 -8.70 -18.97 -12.12
CA HIS A 33 -8.06 -19.79 -11.09
C HIS A 33 -8.75 -19.73 -9.72
N LEU A 34 -9.60 -18.72 -9.48
CA LEU A 34 -10.29 -18.54 -8.20
C LEU A 34 -11.78 -18.89 -8.29
N ALA A 35 -12.32 -19.44 -7.21
CA ALA A 35 -13.74 -19.59 -6.98
C ALA A 35 -14.32 -18.30 -6.36
N PRO A 36 -15.54 -17.87 -6.75
CA PRO A 36 -16.22 -16.78 -6.06
C PRO A 36 -16.58 -17.18 -4.61
N LEU A 37 -16.56 -16.20 -3.73
CA LEU A 37 -16.80 -16.33 -2.28
C LEU A 37 -18.10 -15.64 -1.84
N ASN A 38 -19.05 -15.43 -2.73
CA ASN A 38 -20.30 -14.70 -2.44
C ASN A 38 -21.24 -15.41 -1.46
N ASP A 39 -20.93 -16.63 -1.11
CA ASP A 39 -21.69 -17.49 -0.17
C ASP A 39 -21.04 -17.60 1.21
N LEU A 40 -20.00 -16.80 1.51
CA LEU A 40 -19.50 -16.62 2.87
C LEU A 40 -20.56 -15.91 3.74
N ASP A 41 -20.48 -16.13 5.06
CA ASP A 41 -21.40 -15.47 6.01
C ASP A 41 -21.29 -13.94 5.92
N ASP A 42 -22.38 -13.30 5.52
CA ASP A 42 -22.48 -11.83 5.41
C ASP A 42 -22.14 -11.12 6.72
N ALA A 43 -22.39 -11.74 7.87
CA ALA A 43 -22.06 -11.15 9.17
C ALA A 43 -20.55 -11.04 9.39
N LEU A 44 -19.75 -11.88 8.74
CA LEU A 44 -18.28 -11.83 8.76
C LEU A 44 -17.72 -10.91 7.66
N VAL A 45 -18.34 -10.89 6.47
CA VAL A 45 -17.84 -10.14 5.31
C VAL A 45 -18.20 -8.67 5.37
N THR A 46 -19.43 -8.32 5.79
CA THR A 46 -19.91 -6.91 5.81
C THR A 46 -19.03 -5.97 6.64
N PRO A 47 -18.48 -6.37 7.82
CA PRO A 47 -17.65 -5.50 8.63
C PRO A 47 -16.23 -5.28 8.06
N LEU A 48 -15.80 -6.06 7.06
CA LEU A 48 -14.46 -5.92 6.48
C LEU A 48 -14.29 -4.57 5.78
N SER A 49 -13.13 -3.97 5.93
CA SER A 49 -12.75 -2.78 5.16
C SER A 49 -12.77 -3.07 3.65
N ALA A 50 -12.86 -2.03 2.83
CA ALA A 50 -12.80 -2.19 1.37
C ALA A 50 -11.50 -2.89 0.93
N GLY A 51 -10.36 -2.53 1.53
CA GLY A 51 -9.08 -3.17 1.26
C GLY A 51 -8.96 -4.63 1.68
N ALA A 52 -9.87 -5.12 2.53
CA ALA A 52 -9.92 -6.52 2.96
C ALA A 52 -10.90 -7.38 2.14
N ARG A 53 -11.41 -6.85 1.02
CA ARG A 53 -12.28 -7.54 0.07
C ARG A 53 -11.69 -7.44 -1.31
N GLY A 54 -11.26 -8.57 -1.86
CA GLY A 54 -10.77 -8.64 -3.24
C GLY A 54 -11.91 -8.98 -4.18
N THR A 55 -12.27 -8.04 -5.04
CA THR A 55 -13.41 -8.18 -5.95
C THR A 55 -12.97 -8.15 -7.41
N TYR A 56 -13.76 -8.79 -8.26
CA TYR A 56 -13.65 -8.68 -9.69
C TYR A 56 -15.05 -8.77 -10.31
N ARG A 57 -15.44 -7.77 -11.12
CA ARG A 57 -16.78 -7.65 -11.74
C ARG A 57 -17.93 -7.74 -10.75
N GLY A 58 -17.75 -7.20 -9.55
CA GLY A 58 -18.77 -7.18 -8.51
C GLY A 58 -18.89 -8.48 -7.69
N GLU A 59 -18.14 -9.52 -8.04
CA GLU A 59 -18.06 -10.78 -7.31
C GLU A 59 -16.88 -10.75 -6.33
N LEU A 60 -17.07 -11.35 -5.14
CA LEU A 60 -16.01 -11.49 -4.12
C LEU A 60 -15.15 -12.73 -4.43
N TYR A 61 -13.83 -12.59 -4.41
CA TYR A 61 -12.88 -13.69 -4.64
C TYR A 61 -11.86 -13.88 -3.53
N SER A 62 -11.71 -12.89 -2.66
CA SER A 62 -10.80 -13.00 -1.51
C SER A 62 -11.26 -12.15 -0.34
N VAL A 63 -10.82 -12.54 0.86
CA VAL A 63 -11.07 -11.81 2.11
C VAL A 63 -9.77 -11.72 2.92
N GLY A 64 -9.48 -10.52 3.46
CA GLY A 64 -8.33 -10.25 4.31
C GLY A 64 -8.67 -10.27 5.79
N GLN A 65 -7.74 -10.73 6.60
CA GLN A 65 -7.87 -10.72 8.07
C GLN A 65 -7.03 -9.63 8.74
N PHE A 66 -6.11 -9.02 8.02
CA PHE A 66 -5.25 -7.93 8.47
C PHE A 66 -4.98 -6.96 7.32
N ASP A 67 -4.56 -5.76 7.67
CA ASP A 67 -3.97 -4.81 6.74
C ASP A 67 -2.57 -4.40 7.23
N ILE A 68 -1.80 -3.82 6.35
CA ILE A 68 -0.52 -3.20 6.63
C ILE A 68 -0.68 -1.72 6.31
N VAL A 69 -0.22 -0.87 7.21
CA VAL A 69 -0.47 0.56 7.13
C VAL A 69 0.86 1.30 6.99
N VAL A 70 0.97 2.13 5.98
CA VAL A 70 2.12 3.01 5.79
C VAL A 70 1.93 4.26 6.64
N ALA A 71 3.00 4.71 7.30
CA ALA A 71 3.02 5.91 8.11
C ALA A 71 4.35 6.65 7.98
N LEU A 72 4.38 7.90 8.41
CA LEU A 72 5.61 8.65 8.58
C LEU A 72 6.08 8.52 10.03
N PHE A 73 7.17 7.81 10.25
CA PHE A 73 7.77 7.66 11.57
C PHE A 73 8.75 8.79 11.87
N ALA A 74 8.78 9.24 13.12
CA ALA A 74 9.73 10.23 13.62
C ALA A 74 10.00 10.01 15.11
N ARG A 75 10.96 10.73 15.68
CA ARG A 75 11.17 10.80 17.13
C ARG A 75 10.78 12.17 17.65
N ARG A 76 9.98 12.20 18.72
CA ARG A 76 9.49 13.43 19.36
C ARG A 76 10.64 14.36 19.74
N SER A 77 11.61 13.84 20.48
CA SER A 77 12.77 14.59 20.93
C SER A 77 13.56 15.24 19.80
N VAL A 78 13.65 14.57 18.64
CA VAL A 78 14.35 15.09 17.46
C VAL A 78 13.56 16.23 16.81
N LEU A 79 12.24 16.08 16.64
CA LEU A 79 11.41 17.13 16.06
C LEU A 79 11.37 18.37 16.95
N GLU A 80 11.21 18.21 18.28
CA GLU A 80 11.19 19.30 19.25
C GLU A 80 12.54 20.05 19.27
N ALA A 81 13.67 19.33 19.27
CA ALA A 81 14.99 19.93 19.22
C ALA A 81 15.26 20.75 17.95
N ARG A 82 14.57 20.43 16.85
CA ARG A 82 14.67 21.11 15.56
C ARG A 82 13.56 22.17 15.35
N GLY A 83 12.66 22.34 16.33
CA GLY A 83 11.53 23.26 16.23
C GLY A 83 10.50 22.86 15.16
N VAL A 84 10.43 21.57 14.82
CA VAL A 84 9.48 21.02 13.86
C VAL A 84 8.20 20.66 14.61
N ARG A 85 7.04 21.14 14.13
CA ARG A 85 5.75 20.75 14.71
C ARG A 85 5.51 19.26 14.55
N ILE A 86 4.71 18.68 15.44
CA ILE A 86 4.26 17.28 15.30
C ILE A 86 2.96 17.27 14.49
N ALA A 87 2.96 16.57 13.35
CA ALA A 87 1.76 16.39 12.53
C ALA A 87 0.74 15.52 13.26
N THR A 88 -0.55 15.76 13.00
CA THR A 88 -1.68 14.99 13.52
C THR A 88 -2.68 14.69 12.41
N MET A 89 -3.63 13.80 12.61
CA MET A 89 -4.69 13.54 11.63
C MET A 89 -5.50 14.81 11.27
N ALA A 90 -5.71 15.70 12.25
CA ALA A 90 -6.42 16.96 12.02
C ALA A 90 -5.55 18.03 11.33
N ALA A 91 -4.23 17.88 11.37
CA ALA A 91 -3.25 18.80 10.79
C ALA A 91 -2.04 18.00 10.27
N PRO A 92 -2.19 17.22 9.18
CA PRO A 92 -1.08 16.54 8.54
C PRO A 92 -0.07 17.54 8.00
N TYR A 93 1.14 17.12 7.66
CA TYR A 93 2.01 17.95 6.83
C TYR A 93 1.44 18.02 5.43
N THR A 94 1.40 19.20 4.80
CA THR A 94 1.30 19.26 3.35
C THR A 94 2.63 18.82 2.75
N HIS A 95 2.62 18.35 1.49
CA HIS A 95 3.83 17.96 0.78
C HIS A 95 4.86 19.11 0.70
N ASP A 96 4.39 20.37 0.51
CA ASP A 96 5.26 21.56 0.48
C ASP A 96 5.84 21.87 1.86
N GLU A 97 5.04 21.76 2.93
CA GLU A 97 5.52 21.95 4.29
C GLU A 97 6.59 20.92 4.64
N LEU A 98 6.32 19.63 4.36
CA LEU A 98 7.29 18.57 4.61
C LEU A 98 8.56 18.79 3.80
N LEU A 99 8.46 19.18 2.53
CA LEU A 99 9.62 19.51 1.70
C LEU A 99 10.45 20.65 2.28
N GLY A 100 9.80 21.70 2.79
CA GLY A 100 10.46 22.80 3.49
C GLY A 100 11.21 22.35 4.74
N ILE A 101 10.58 21.47 5.54
CA ILE A 101 11.20 20.85 6.72
C ILE A 101 12.43 20.02 6.31
N LEU A 102 12.30 19.16 5.30
CA LEU A 102 13.39 18.31 4.83
C LEU A 102 14.59 19.13 4.32
N ARG A 103 14.34 20.21 3.57
CA ARG A 103 15.40 21.14 3.11
C ARG A 103 16.11 21.83 4.28
N ALA A 104 15.36 22.24 5.30
CA ALA A 104 15.95 22.86 6.50
C ALA A 104 16.82 21.86 7.29
N LEU A 105 16.36 20.61 7.42
CA LEU A 105 17.12 19.53 8.05
C LEU A 105 18.39 19.21 7.25
N LYS A 106 18.29 19.14 5.92
CA LYS A 106 19.44 18.92 5.02
C LYS A 106 20.47 20.04 5.10
N ALA A 107 20.03 21.29 5.19
CA ALA A 107 20.91 22.43 5.36
C ALA A 107 21.66 22.41 6.70
N ALA A 108 21.04 21.89 7.76
CA ALA A 108 21.67 21.73 9.07
C ALA A 108 22.66 20.55 9.13
N GLU A 109 22.40 19.49 8.35
CA GLU A 109 23.21 18.27 8.25
C GLU A 109 23.44 17.92 6.77
N PRO A 110 24.37 18.58 6.07
CA PRO A 110 24.53 18.44 4.61
C PRO A 110 24.89 17.04 4.14
N ASP A 111 25.55 16.24 4.96
CA ASP A 111 25.96 14.88 4.63
C ASP A 111 24.85 13.83 4.95
N GLY A 112 23.82 14.23 5.71
CA GLY A 112 22.70 13.36 6.10
C GLY A 112 21.59 13.30 5.06
N PHE A 113 20.69 12.33 5.25
CA PHE A 113 19.44 12.23 4.51
C PHE A 113 18.28 12.44 5.49
N PRO A 114 17.52 13.56 5.40
CA PRO A 114 16.49 13.85 6.41
C PRO A 114 15.31 12.87 6.41
N ILE A 115 15.04 12.19 5.30
CA ILE A 115 13.99 11.19 5.19
C ILE A 115 14.49 9.91 4.51
N ASP A 116 14.06 8.76 5.02
CA ASP A 116 14.10 7.49 4.31
C ASP A 116 12.70 7.20 3.74
N VAL A 117 12.60 6.95 2.43
CA VAL A 117 11.36 6.55 1.77
C VAL A 117 11.44 5.12 1.24
N ASN A 118 12.26 4.29 1.86
CA ASN A 118 12.43 2.87 1.51
C ASN A 118 12.88 2.62 0.07
N THR A 119 13.86 3.40 -0.41
CA THR A 119 14.43 3.20 -1.76
C THR A 119 15.13 1.84 -1.92
N VAL A 120 15.37 1.12 -0.84
CA VAL A 120 15.90 -0.26 -0.82
C VAL A 120 14.88 -1.28 -1.34
N HIS A 121 13.60 -1.05 -1.10
CA HIS A 121 12.53 -1.94 -1.54
C HIS A 121 12.27 -1.82 -3.04
N LYS A 122 11.87 -2.94 -3.62
CA LYS A 122 11.54 -3.09 -5.05
C LYS A 122 10.16 -3.72 -5.20
N GLY A 123 9.71 -3.81 -6.45
CA GLY A 123 8.45 -4.45 -6.79
C GLY A 123 7.26 -3.65 -6.27
N GLU A 124 6.39 -4.31 -5.55
CA GLU A 124 5.10 -3.76 -5.13
C GLU A 124 5.19 -2.51 -4.24
N TRP A 125 6.35 -2.26 -3.60
CA TRP A 125 6.54 -1.04 -2.82
C TRP A 125 6.29 0.24 -3.62
N ALA A 126 6.64 0.28 -4.91
CA ALA A 126 6.35 1.42 -5.77
C ALA A 126 4.86 1.76 -5.78
N SER A 127 4.02 0.78 -6.06
CA SER A 127 2.56 0.97 -6.11
C SER A 127 1.94 1.08 -4.72
N TYR A 128 2.40 0.31 -3.75
CA TYR A 128 1.83 0.31 -2.40
C TYR A 128 2.23 1.54 -1.58
N GLY A 129 3.50 1.94 -1.62
CA GLY A 129 4.04 3.06 -0.84
C GLY A 129 3.81 4.42 -1.49
N PHE A 130 4.14 4.55 -2.79
CA PHE A 130 4.12 5.84 -3.47
C PHE A 130 2.86 6.10 -4.30
N GLY A 131 2.20 5.06 -4.78
CA GLY A 131 0.99 5.22 -5.57
C GLY A 131 -0.13 5.98 -4.86
N PRO A 132 -0.37 5.83 -3.54
CA PRO A 132 -1.34 6.64 -2.81
C PRO A 132 -1.06 8.15 -2.84
N TRP A 133 0.18 8.57 -3.07
CA TRP A 133 0.51 9.99 -3.25
C TRP A 133 -0.10 10.55 -4.53
N LEU A 134 -0.22 9.74 -5.60
CA LEU A 134 -0.94 10.14 -6.81
C LEU A 134 -2.39 10.51 -6.47
N VAL A 135 -3.07 9.63 -5.71
CA VAL A 135 -4.47 9.84 -5.31
C VAL A 135 -4.61 11.02 -4.35
N SER A 136 -3.65 11.20 -3.44
CA SER A 136 -3.59 12.38 -2.56
C SER A 136 -3.42 13.69 -3.34
N ALA A 137 -2.83 13.64 -4.54
CA ALA A 137 -2.69 14.79 -5.43
C ALA A 137 -3.87 14.98 -6.39
N GLY A 138 -4.88 14.10 -6.35
CA GLY A 138 -6.03 14.12 -7.27
C GLY A 138 -5.82 13.32 -8.56
N GLY A 139 -4.66 12.65 -8.71
CA GLY A 139 -4.37 11.72 -9.81
C GLY A 139 -4.69 10.26 -9.48
N ASP A 140 -4.23 9.35 -10.31
CA ASP A 140 -4.34 7.90 -10.09
C ASP A 140 -3.36 7.15 -11.03
N TRP A 141 -3.29 5.82 -10.92
CA TRP A 141 -2.56 4.98 -11.87
C TRP A 141 -3.30 4.81 -13.21
N ILE A 142 -4.64 4.83 -13.17
CA ILE A 142 -5.51 4.53 -14.31
C ILE A 142 -6.91 5.08 -14.04
N ASP A 143 -7.68 5.39 -15.08
CA ASP A 143 -9.10 5.72 -14.95
C ASP A 143 -9.87 4.54 -14.33
N ARG A 144 -10.28 4.68 -13.08
CA ARG A 144 -10.99 3.64 -12.31
C ARG A 144 -12.43 3.42 -12.78
N THR A 145 -12.97 4.29 -13.61
CA THR A 145 -14.33 4.09 -14.11
C THR A 145 -14.39 3.04 -15.19
N THR A 146 -13.31 2.89 -15.97
CA THR A 146 -13.24 1.97 -17.11
C THR A 146 -12.11 0.98 -17.02
N TYR A 147 -11.03 1.31 -16.32
CA TYR A 147 -9.75 0.58 -16.33
C TYR A 147 -9.15 0.42 -17.74
N GLN A 148 -9.45 1.38 -18.64
CA GLN A 148 -9.02 1.31 -20.04
C GLN A 148 -8.01 2.39 -20.43
N ARG A 149 -7.80 3.40 -19.58
CA ARG A 149 -6.99 4.56 -19.93
C ARG A 149 -6.08 4.97 -18.79
N ALA A 150 -4.78 4.97 -19.05
CA ALA A 150 -3.74 5.53 -18.18
C ALA A 150 -3.27 6.91 -18.66
N GLU A 151 -3.37 7.20 -20.00
CA GLU A 151 -3.01 8.48 -20.60
C GLU A 151 -3.83 9.63 -20.00
N GLY A 152 -3.14 10.70 -19.56
CA GLY A 152 -3.75 11.85 -18.90
C GLY A 152 -4.23 11.58 -17.47
N VAL A 153 -3.99 10.37 -16.93
CA VAL A 153 -4.27 10.00 -15.54
C VAL A 153 -2.95 9.78 -14.81
N LEU A 154 -2.19 8.73 -15.17
CA LEU A 154 -0.89 8.45 -14.56
C LEU A 154 0.14 9.54 -14.89
N ASN A 155 0.19 9.99 -16.14
CA ASN A 155 1.07 11.05 -16.60
C ASN A 155 0.40 12.44 -16.65
N GLY A 156 -0.79 12.56 -16.02
CA GLY A 156 -1.54 13.81 -15.90
C GLY A 156 -0.92 14.81 -14.91
N PRO A 157 -1.35 16.07 -14.96
CA PRO A 157 -0.78 17.13 -14.11
C PRO A 157 -0.89 16.83 -12.61
N GLU A 158 -1.98 16.20 -12.17
CA GLU A 158 -2.21 15.87 -10.76
C GLU A 158 -1.20 14.79 -10.30
N SER A 159 -1.06 13.70 -11.05
CA SER A 159 -0.10 12.63 -10.74
C SER A 159 1.35 13.14 -10.76
N LEU A 160 1.65 14.07 -11.68
CA LEU A 160 2.97 14.69 -11.76
C LEU A 160 3.34 15.49 -10.52
N VAL A 161 2.39 16.04 -9.77
CA VAL A 161 2.69 16.71 -8.48
C VAL A 161 3.41 15.74 -7.54
N ALA A 162 2.85 14.55 -7.33
CA ALA A 162 3.41 13.54 -6.44
C ALA A 162 4.74 12.96 -6.96
N VAL A 163 4.83 12.69 -8.26
CA VAL A 163 6.02 12.07 -8.84
C VAL A 163 7.19 13.07 -8.91
N ARG A 164 6.93 14.34 -9.20
CA ARG A 164 7.96 15.41 -9.14
C ARG A 164 8.40 15.70 -7.71
N TRP A 165 7.53 15.51 -6.72
CA TRP A 165 7.95 15.58 -5.34
C TRP A 165 8.95 14.45 -4.99
N PHE A 166 8.68 13.22 -5.46
CA PHE A 166 9.64 12.11 -5.33
C PHE A 166 10.95 12.40 -6.06
N GLU A 167 10.91 12.90 -7.30
CA GLU A 167 12.07 13.34 -8.08
C GLU A 167 12.90 14.36 -7.28
N THR A 168 12.24 15.36 -6.69
CA THR A 168 12.87 16.39 -5.85
C THR A 168 13.58 15.80 -4.63
N LEU A 169 12.95 14.81 -3.94
CA LEU A 169 13.61 14.12 -2.82
C LEU A 169 14.94 13.49 -3.24
N VAL A 170 14.96 12.89 -4.42
CA VAL A 170 16.13 12.22 -4.97
C VAL A 170 17.21 13.23 -5.44
N ASP A 171 16.81 14.24 -6.18
CA ASP A 171 17.73 15.17 -6.85
C ASP A 171 18.37 16.15 -5.87
N GLU A 172 17.63 16.60 -4.85
CA GLU A 172 18.17 17.43 -3.78
C GLU A 172 18.90 16.63 -2.68
N GLY A 173 18.97 15.29 -2.81
CA GLY A 173 19.60 14.42 -1.83
C GLY A 173 18.92 14.47 -0.46
N LEU A 174 17.59 14.63 -0.44
CA LEU A 174 16.80 14.60 0.78
C LEU A 174 16.53 13.16 1.24
N THR A 175 16.59 12.22 0.32
CA THR A 175 16.56 10.77 0.60
C THR A 175 17.75 10.07 -0.03
N GLU A 176 18.17 8.95 0.53
CA GLU A 176 19.23 8.13 -0.06
C GLU A 176 18.74 7.51 -1.36
N ARG A 177 19.40 7.85 -2.48
CA ARG A 177 19.00 7.42 -3.84
C ARG A 177 18.98 5.90 -3.99
N ASN A 178 19.95 5.20 -3.39
CA ASN A 178 20.17 3.77 -3.48
C ASN A 178 20.50 3.21 -2.10
N ALA A 179 19.54 3.27 -1.17
CA ALA A 179 19.71 2.69 0.15
C ALA A 179 20.03 1.20 0.05
N VAL A 180 20.94 0.73 0.89
CA VAL A 180 21.36 -0.68 0.94
C VAL A 180 20.62 -1.48 2.00
N ASP A 181 20.03 -0.79 2.95
CA ASP A 181 19.21 -1.35 4.03
C ASP A 181 18.12 -0.34 4.45
N ASP A 182 17.24 -0.75 5.35
CA ASP A 182 16.18 0.05 5.96
C ASP A 182 16.49 0.48 7.40
N GLN A 183 17.77 0.46 7.79
CA GLN A 183 18.20 0.67 9.18
C GLN A 183 18.50 2.14 9.51
N ALA A 184 18.40 3.04 8.54
CA ALA A 184 18.79 4.42 8.70
C ALA A 184 18.08 5.14 9.87
N PHE A 185 16.79 4.89 10.04
CA PHE A 185 15.99 5.47 11.13
C PHE A 185 16.37 4.90 12.50
N LEU A 186 16.53 3.58 12.63
CA LEU A 186 16.97 2.94 13.87
C LEU A 186 18.34 3.41 14.32
N GLN A 187 19.23 3.68 13.37
CA GLN A 187 20.58 4.17 13.61
C GLN A 187 20.66 5.70 13.82
N GLY A 188 19.51 6.40 13.75
CA GLY A 188 19.46 7.85 13.90
C GLY A 188 20.09 8.65 12.76
N ARG A 189 20.28 8.01 11.58
CA ARG A 189 20.84 8.65 10.37
C ARG A 189 19.80 9.45 9.58
N THR A 190 18.49 9.22 9.84
CA THR A 190 17.39 9.98 9.27
C THR A 190 16.45 10.51 10.35
N THR A 191 15.81 11.64 10.11
CA THR A 191 14.80 12.23 11.01
C THR A 191 13.44 11.56 10.81
N PHE A 192 13.09 11.29 9.55
CA PHE A 192 11.85 10.65 9.17
C PHE A 192 12.09 9.33 8.46
N HIS A 193 11.14 8.40 8.64
CA HIS A 193 11.07 7.20 7.83
C HIS A 193 9.64 6.96 7.36
N PHE A 194 9.43 6.92 6.04
CA PHE A 194 8.15 6.60 5.42
C PHE A 194 8.13 5.10 5.11
N THR A 195 7.46 4.32 5.97
CA THR A 195 7.46 2.86 5.89
C THR A 195 6.16 2.27 6.46
N GLY A 196 6.02 0.96 6.39
CA GLY A 196 4.84 0.25 6.89
C GLY A 196 4.90 -0.09 8.38
N SER A 197 3.74 -0.45 8.91
CA SER A 197 3.54 -0.85 10.30
C SER A 197 4.35 -2.09 10.71
N TRP A 198 4.92 -2.84 9.76
CA TRP A 198 5.86 -3.95 10.06
C TRP A 198 7.11 -3.48 10.80
N SER A 199 7.51 -2.22 10.68
CA SER A 199 8.67 -1.65 11.37
C SER A 199 8.34 -1.18 12.80
N ALA A 200 7.05 -1.02 13.14
CA ALA A 200 6.60 -0.37 14.37
C ALA A 200 7.12 -1.06 15.65
N ALA A 201 7.13 -2.39 15.70
CA ALA A 201 7.60 -3.14 16.87
C ALA A 201 9.10 -2.92 17.15
N ALA A 202 9.92 -2.88 16.11
CA ALA A 202 11.35 -2.60 16.23
C ALA A 202 11.60 -1.16 16.68
N TYR A 203 10.82 -0.21 16.18
CA TYR A 203 10.93 1.20 16.54
C TYR A 203 10.42 1.47 17.96
N GLU A 204 9.32 0.84 18.37
CA GLU A 204 8.81 0.91 19.74
C GLU A 204 9.85 0.36 20.74
N ALA A 205 10.48 -0.78 20.40
CA ALA A 205 11.53 -1.37 21.24
C ALA A 205 12.78 -0.48 21.36
N ALA A 206 13.10 0.28 20.30
CA ALA A 206 14.28 1.15 20.28
C ALA A 206 14.04 2.52 20.93
N PHE A 207 12.85 3.09 20.77
CA PHE A 207 12.57 4.49 21.09
C PHE A 207 11.47 4.70 22.15
N GLY A 208 10.69 3.65 22.47
CA GLY A 208 9.62 3.76 23.48
C GLY A 208 8.67 4.93 23.21
N ASP A 209 8.43 5.75 24.23
CA ASP A 209 7.53 6.91 24.19
C ASP A 209 8.05 8.08 23.29
N ASP A 210 9.31 8.01 22.85
CA ASP A 210 9.88 8.97 21.90
C ASP A 210 9.44 8.71 20.45
N LEU A 211 8.94 7.51 20.16
CA LEU A 211 8.45 7.16 18.83
C LEU A 211 7.16 7.91 18.49
N LEU A 212 7.10 8.48 17.32
CA LEU A 212 5.91 9.10 16.73
C LEU A 212 5.49 8.32 15.48
N VAL A 213 4.18 8.05 15.39
CA VAL A 213 3.50 7.56 14.18
C VAL A 213 2.66 8.71 13.65
N LEU A 214 3.09 9.30 12.54
CA LEU A 214 2.49 10.49 11.96
C LEU A 214 1.73 10.12 10.68
N PRO A 215 0.68 10.89 10.31
CA PRO A 215 0.01 10.71 9.03
C PRO A 215 0.99 10.95 7.87
N PRO A 216 0.77 10.30 6.71
CA PRO A 216 1.54 10.59 5.49
C PRO A 216 1.27 12.03 5.02
N PRO A 217 2.11 12.57 4.13
CA PRO A 217 1.93 13.92 3.61
C PRO A 217 0.64 14.05 2.79
N ASP A 218 0.02 15.21 2.88
CA ASP A 218 -1.14 15.62 2.10
C ASP A 218 -0.66 16.35 0.83
N PHE A 219 -1.07 15.84 -0.34
CA PHE A 219 -0.75 16.44 -1.64
C PHE A 219 -1.90 17.32 -2.19
N GLY A 220 -3.00 17.53 -1.44
CA GLY A 220 -4.10 18.42 -1.77
C GLY A 220 -5.50 17.84 -1.55
N GLU A 221 -5.67 16.52 -1.73
CA GLU A 221 -6.94 15.81 -1.53
C GLU A 221 -6.96 15.00 -0.20
N GLY A 222 -6.12 15.40 0.74
CA GLY A 222 -5.91 14.73 2.02
C GLY A 222 -4.91 13.58 1.94
N PRO A 223 -4.35 13.17 3.10
CA PRO A 223 -3.43 12.05 3.16
C PRO A 223 -4.04 10.76 2.60
N ARG A 224 -3.21 9.93 1.94
CA ARG A 224 -3.61 8.61 1.43
C ARG A 224 -2.53 7.58 1.75
N ILE A 225 -2.94 6.35 2.01
CA ILE A 225 -2.06 5.19 2.21
C ILE A 225 -2.54 4.01 1.37
N GLY A 226 -1.62 3.14 1.01
CA GLY A 226 -1.97 1.87 0.38
C GLY A 226 -2.82 1.00 1.33
N SER A 227 -3.80 0.33 0.76
CA SER A 227 -4.64 -0.64 1.42
C SER A 227 -4.79 -1.87 0.54
N GLY A 228 -5.30 -2.97 1.10
CA GLY A 228 -5.36 -4.25 0.44
C GLY A 228 -4.03 -4.98 0.58
N SER A 229 -3.94 -5.80 1.60
CA SER A 229 -2.80 -6.66 1.89
C SER A 229 -3.07 -8.08 1.37
N TRP A 230 -2.40 -9.07 1.95
CA TRP A 230 -2.58 -10.47 1.63
C TRP A 230 -3.94 -10.97 2.08
N GLN A 231 -4.61 -11.75 1.20
CA GLN A 231 -5.99 -12.17 1.37
C GLN A 231 -6.18 -13.65 1.03
N TRP A 232 -7.08 -14.29 1.72
CA TRP A 232 -7.44 -15.67 1.51
C TRP A 232 -8.38 -15.83 0.34
N SER A 233 -8.01 -16.68 -0.61
CA SER A 233 -8.80 -17.07 -1.77
C SER A 233 -8.95 -18.59 -1.81
N ILE A 234 -10.01 -19.07 -2.47
CA ILE A 234 -10.22 -20.50 -2.73
C ILE A 234 -9.94 -20.75 -4.21
N ALA A 235 -9.12 -21.75 -4.51
CA ALA A 235 -8.87 -22.18 -5.88
C ALA A 235 -10.15 -22.76 -6.48
N ARG A 236 -10.40 -22.50 -7.78
CA ARG A 236 -11.59 -23.00 -8.48
C ARG A 236 -11.71 -24.53 -8.42
N ASP A 237 -10.59 -25.21 -8.59
CA ASP A 237 -10.52 -26.67 -8.70
C ASP A 237 -10.22 -27.34 -7.34
N CYS A 238 -10.64 -26.69 -6.23
CA CYS A 238 -10.51 -27.24 -4.88
C CYS A 238 -11.40 -28.48 -4.71
N ASP A 239 -10.81 -29.62 -4.33
CA ASP A 239 -11.53 -30.87 -4.06
C ASP A 239 -12.45 -30.82 -2.83
N TYR A 240 -12.21 -29.83 -1.92
CA TYR A 240 -12.91 -29.71 -0.64
C TYR A 240 -13.44 -28.29 -0.40
N PRO A 241 -14.32 -27.77 -1.29
CA PRO A 241 -14.73 -26.35 -1.26
C PRO A 241 -15.46 -25.96 0.03
N GLU A 242 -16.29 -26.85 0.61
CA GLU A 242 -17.00 -26.57 1.86
C GLU A 242 -16.03 -26.45 3.05
N ALA A 243 -15.02 -27.32 3.13
CA ALA A 243 -14.01 -27.25 4.17
C ALA A 243 -13.12 -26.01 4.01
N ALA A 244 -12.78 -25.65 2.77
CA ALA A 244 -12.02 -24.44 2.45
C ALA A 244 -12.79 -23.17 2.88
N ARG A 245 -14.13 -23.12 2.61
CA ARG A 245 -14.99 -22.03 3.07
C ARG A 245 -15.01 -21.91 4.59
N ALA A 246 -15.32 -23.00 5.28
CA ALA A 246 -15.37 -23.00 6.74
C ALA A 246 -14.02 -22.55 7.36
N PHE A 247 -12.91 -22.89 6.71
CA PHE A 247 -11.60 -22.44 7.12
C PHE A 247 -11.41 -20.93 6.89
N VAL A 248 -11.77 -20.40 5.72
CA VAL A 248 -11.69 -18.97 5.41
C VAL A 248 -12.60 -18.16 6.34
N GLU A 249 -13.84 -18.60 6.58
CA GLU A 249 -14.74 -17.96 7.54
C GLU A 249 -14.16 -17.92 8.95
N HIS A 250 -13.53 -19.02 9.39
CA HIS A 250 -12.85 -19.03 10.68
C HIS A 250 -11.73 -17.97 10.75
N LEU A 251 -10.94 -17.80 9.70
CA LEU A 251 -9.83 -16.87 9.66
C LEU A 251 -10.28 -15.40 9.73
N ILE A 252 -11.47 -15.08 9.25
CA ILE A 252 -12.04 -13.72 9.28
C ILE A 252 -12.97 -13.48 10.47
N THR A 253 -13.01 -14.38 11.45
CA THR A 253 -13.67 -14.07 12.73
C THR A 253 -12.88 -13.00 13.50
N PRO A 254 -13.55 -12.14 14.29
CA PRO A 254 -12.85 -11.16 15.11
C PRO A 254 -11.82 -11.75 16.06
N GLU A 255 -12.08 -12.97 16.57
CA GLU A 255 -11.18 -13.73 17.45
C GLU A 255 -9.89 -14.15 16.73
N ALA A 256 -10.01 -14.73 15.53
CA ALA A 256 -8.85 -15.16 14.72
C ALA A 256 -8.03 -13.96 14.24
N MET A 257 -8.68 -12.88 13.78
CA MET A 257 -8.01 -11.62 13.40
C MET A 257 -7.22 -11.03 14.57
N ALA A 258 -7.82 -10.99 15.77
CA ALA A 258 -7.16 -10.48 16.97
C ALA A 258 -5.97 -11.35 17.37
N GLU A 259 -6.06 -12.68 17.20
CA GLU A 259 -4.94 -13.59 17.46
C GLU A 259 -3.77 -13.33 16.49
N VAL A 260 -4.04 -13.24 15.19
CA VAL A 260 -3.01 -12.89 14.19
C VAL A 260 -2.38 -11.54 14.51
N SER A 261 -3.19 -10.54 14.84
CA SER A 261 -2.69 -9.21 15.23
C SER A 261 -1.79 -9.25 16.47
N ARG A 262 -2.13 -10.06 17.49
CA ARG A 262 -1.29 -10.22 18.68
C ARG A 262 0.07 -10.84 18.38
N GLN A 263 0.10 -11.81 17.47
CA GLN A 263 1.33 -12.55 17.10
C GLN A 263 2.22 -11.78 16.15
N THR A 264 1.63 -11.07 15.17
CA THR A 264 2.36 -10.42 14.08
C THR A 264 2.53 -8.92 14.26
N GLY A 265 1.63 -8.27 15.02
CA GLY A 265 1.52 -6.82 15.09
C GLY A 265 0.80 -6.20 13.90
N PHE A 266 0.23 -6.98 12.98
CA PHE A 266 -0.53 -6.45 11.84
C PHE A 266 -1.86 -5.85 12.27
N VAL A 267 -2.32 -4.87 11.51
CA VAL A 267 -3.54 -4.10 11.82
C VAL A 267 -4.77 -4.96 11.50
N PRO A 268 -5.66 -5.24 12.48
CA PRO A 268 -6.88 -5.97 12.19
C PRO A 268 -7.82 -5.13 11.32
N VAL A 269 -8.59 -5.76 10.44
CA VAL A 269 -9.43 -5.04 9.46
C VAL A 269 -10.83 -4.70 9.94
N THR A 270 -11.18 -5.09 11.18
CA THR A 270 -12.48 -4.76 11.79
C THR A 270 -12.33 -4.16 13.18
N GLU A 271 -13.24 -3.24 13.54
CA GLU A 271 -13.30 -2.66 14.88
C GLU A 271 -13.48 -3.74 15.97
N ALA A 272 -14.30 -4.75 15.68
CA ALA A 272 -14.53 -5.86 16.61
C ALA A 272 -13.27 -6.67 16.93
N ALA A 273 -12.36 -6.82 15.96
CA ALA A 273 -11.06 -7.46 16.16
C ALA A 273 -10.08 -6.50 16.84
N ALA A 274 -10.04 -5.24 16.43
CA ALA A 274 -9.18 -4.21 17.03
C ALA A 274 -9.44 -4.07 18.53
N ALA A 275 -10.70 -4.01 18.93
CA ALA A 275 -11.12 -3.93 20.34
C ALA A 275 -10.67 -5.14 21.20
N ARG A 276 -10.32 -6.28 20.58
CA ARG A 276 -9.81 -7.47 21.27
C ARG A 276 -8.28 -7.48 21.42
N THR A 277 -7.59 -6.45 20.94
CA THR A 277 -6.14 -6.33 21.04
C THR A 277 -5.75 -5.18 21.96
N LEU A 278 -4.65 -5.30 22.69
CA LEU A 278 -4.15 -4.22 23.53
C LEU A 278 -3.57 -3.06 22.70
N ARG A 279 -3.06 -3.35 21.50
CA ARG A 279 -2.38 -2.37 20.65
C ARG A 279 -3.35 -1.47 19.87
N TYR A 280 -4.46 -2.05 19.39
CA TYR A 280 -5.39 -1.39 18.46
C TYR A 280 -6.75 -1.05 19.10
N ALA A 281 -6.99 -1.38 20.39
CA ALA A 281 -8.15 -0.89 21.13
C ALA A 281 -8.18 0.66 21.12
N ALA A 282 -9.32 1.25 21.46
CA ALA A 282 -9.55 2.69 21.35
C ALA A 282 -8.46 3.57 21.99
N ASP A 283 -7.85 3.11 23.08
CA ASP A 283 -6.76 3.73 23.85
C ASP A 283 -5.42 2.98 23.71
N GLY A 284 -5.33 2.06 22.77
CA GLY A 284 -4.11 1.31 22.50
C GLY A 284 -3.01 2.18 21.85
N PRO A 285 -1.73 1.86 22.12
CA PRO A 285 -0.60 2.67 21.63
C PRO A 285 -0.46 2.71 20.12
N TRP A 286 -1.03 1.73 19.40
CA TRP A 286 -0.99 1.64 17.94
C TRP A 286 -2.33 1.92 17.28
N ARG A 287 -3.31 2.43 18.02
CA ARG A 287 -4.62 2.80 17.49
C ARG A 287 -4.53 3.71 16.28
N GLY A 288 -3.54 4.60 16.24
CA GLY A 288 -3.31 5.50 15.11
C GLY A 288 -3.17 4.78 13.76
N PHE A 289 -2.58 3.58 13.70
CA PHE A 289 -2.53 2.81 12.45
C PHE A 289 -3.91 2.34 12.00
N PHE A 290 -4.73 1.88 12.93
CA PHE A 290 -6.11 1.49 12.61
C PHE A 290 -6.90 2.70 12.10
N ASP A 291 -6.78 3.85 12.76
CA ASP A 291 -7.45 5.08 12.36
C ASP A 291 -6.98 5.57 10.99
N PHE A 292 -5.68 5.44 10.67
CA PHE A 292 -5.16 5.73 9.32
C PHE A 292 -5.75 4.77 8.27
N ALA A 293 -5.84 3.47 8.58
CA ALA A 293 -6.49 2.50 7.68
C ALA A 293 -7.94 2.86 7.40
N GLN A 294 -8.68 3.36 8.40
CA GLN A 294 -10.07 3.76 8.20
C GLN A 294 -10.22 5.09 7.43
N ALA A 295 -9.32 6.04 7.66
CA ALA A 295 -9.46 7.39 7.13
C ALA A 295 -8.78 7.60 5.77
N TYR A 296 -7.66 6.92 5.50
CA TYR A 296 -6.75 7.26 4.41
C TYR A 296 -6.54 6.14 3.39
N ALA A 297 -7.10 4.96 3.64
CA ALA A 297 -6.88 3.78 2.81
C ALA A 297 -7.37 3.98 1.36
N VAL A 298 -6.52 3.60 0.40
CA VAL A 298 -6.83 3.54 -1.03
C VAL A 298 -6.40 2.17 -1.55
N THR A 299 -7.35 1.44 -2.13
CA THR A 299 -7.04 0.19 -2.81
C THR A 299 -6.28 0.45 -4.11
N ARG A 300 -5.37 -0.44 -4.44
CA ARG A 300 -4.72 -0.46 -5.75
C ARG A 300 -5.75 -0.81 -6.84
N PRO A 301 -5.53 -0.43 -8.12
CA PRO A 301 -6.51 -0.65 -9.18
C PRO A 301 -6.96 -2.11 -9.32
N GLU A 302 -8.26 -2.34 -9.31
CA GLU A 302 -8.90 -3.67 -9.40
C GLU A 302 -9.07 -4.08 -10.87
N THR A 303 -7.96 -4.33 -11.55
CA THR A 303 -7.94 -4.74 -12.96
C THR A 303 -7.03 -5.96 -13.16
N PRO A 304 -7.38 -6.88 -14.08
CA PRO A 304 -6.48 -7.97 -14.45
C PRO A 304 -5.14 -7.49 -15.01
N GLY A 305 -5.05 -6.26 -15.54
CA GLY A 305 -3.84 -5.60 -16.01
C GLY A 305 -2.92 -5.07 -14.90
N TYR A 306 -3.31 -5.20 -13.63
CA TYR A 306 -2.54 -4.66 -12.51
C TYR A 306 -1.07 -5.12 -12.48
N PRO A 307 -0.68 -6.37 -12.77
CA PRO A 307 0.73 -6.76 -12.79
C PRO A 307 1.59 -5.90 -13.75
N THR A 308 1.07 -5.59 -14.94
CA THR A 308 1.77 -4.71 -15.89
C THR A 308 1.79 -3.27 -15.41
N LEU A 309 0.69 -2.79 -14.82
CA LEU A 309 0.58 -1.46 -14.27
C LEU A 309 1.60 -1.23 -13.14
N SER A 310 1.65 -2.13 -12.16
CA SER A 310 2.58 -2.04 -11.03
C SER A 310 4.04 -2.09 -11.48
N ALA A 311 4.38 -3.04 -12.36
CA ALA A 311 5.73 -3.16 -12.90
C ALA A 311 6.14 -1.94 -13.75
N SER A 312 5.21 -1.31 -14.47
CA SER A 312 5.48 -0.11 -15.28
C SER A 312 5.71 1.10 -14.39
N PHE A 313 4.91 1.26 -13.35
CA PHE A 313 5.10 2.34 -12.38
C PHE A 313 6.41 2.19 -11.59
N GLU A 314 6.77 0.97 -11.17
CA GLU A 314 8.09 0.71 -10.55
C GLU A 314 9.23 1.11 -11.50
N ARG A 315 9.18 0.71 -12.78
CA ARG A 315 10.20 1.09 -13.76
C ARG A 315 10.31 2.61 -13.93
N ALA A 316 9.18 3.33 -13.93
CA ALA A 316 9.19 4.79 -13.98
C ALA A 316 9.92 5.40 -12.79
N LEU A 317 9.62 4.97 -11.56
CA LEU A 317 10.31 5.47 -10.36
C LEU A 317 11.81 5.12 -10.35
N LEU A 318 12.18 3.94 -10.86
CA LEU A 318 13.59 3.56 -11.02
C LEU A 318 14.30 4.42 -12.07
N ALA A 319 13.64 4.75 -13.19
CA ALA A 319 14.17 5.63 -14.21
C ALA A 319 14.37 7.06 -13.69
N ILE A 320 13.42 7.59 -12.92
CA ILE A 320 13.52 8.89 -12.23
C ILE A 320 14.73 8.88 -11.27
N ARG A 321 14.88 7.82 -10.47
CA ARG A 321 16.06 7.66 -9.62
C ARG A 321 17.38 7.62 -10.41
N ALA A 322 17.34 7.18 -11.65
CA ALA A 322 18.50 7.18 -12.57
C ALA A 322 18.70 8.53 -13.28
N GLY A 323 17.80 9.49 -13.13
CA GLY A 323 17.89 10.85 -13.68
C GLY A 323 17.03 11.09 -14.94
N THR A 324 16.07 10.22 -15.24
CA THR A 324 15.05 10.48 -16.26
C THR A 324 14.03 11.48 -15.72
N ASP A 325 13.58 12.43 -16.53
CA ASP A 325 12.50 13.37 -16.17
C ASP A 325 11.23 12.60 -15.78
N ALA A 326 10.52 13.08 -14.77
CA ALA A 326 9.33 12.41 -14.25
C ALA A 326 8.23 12.23 -15.31
N LYS A 327 8.03 13.24 -16.19
CA LYS A 327 7.01 13.14 -17.25
C LYS A 327 7.38 12.08 -18.28
N ASP A 328 8.63 12.07 -18.75
CA ASP A 328 9.10 11.09 -19.73
C ASP A 328 9.01 9.67 -19.18
N ALA A 329 9.38 9.46 -17.92
CA ALA A 329 9.30 8.14 -17.29
C ALA A 329 7.84 7.66 -17.13
N LEU A 330 6.91 8.58 -16.83
CA LEU A 330 5.48 8.22 -16.75
C LEU A 330 4.86 7.99 -18.15
N ASP A 331 5.31 8.70 -19.19
CA ASP A 331 4.85 8.46 -20.57
C ASP A 331 5.22 7.05 -21.02
N ASP A 332 6.45 6.60 -20.77
CA ASP A 332 6.88 5.23 -21.04
C ASP A 332 6.05 4.19 -20.28
N ALA A 333 5.67 4.51 -19.02
CA ALA A 333 4.82 3.62 -18.23
C ALA A 333 3.39 3.56 -18.79
N VAL A 334 2.82 4.68 -19.22
CA VAL A 334 1.50 4.76 -19.86
C VAL A 334 1.46 3.95 -21.13
N ASP A 335 2.45 4.12 -22.01
CA ASP A 335 2.55 3.35 -23.26
C ASP A 335 2.54 1.84 -23.01
N ALA A 336 3.29 1.39 -22.01
CA ALA A 336 3.34 -0.03 -21.67
C ALA A 336 2.01 -0.55 -21.10
N ILE A 337 1.34 0.24 -20.26
CA ILE A 337 0.03 -0.11 -19.67
C ILE A 337 -1.05 -0.17 -20.73
N GLU A 338 -1.15 0.84 -21.60
CA GLU A 338 -2.18 0.89 -22.64
C GLU A 338 -1.95 -0.16 -23.73
N TYR A 339 -0.70 -0.46 -24.06
CA TYR A 339 -0.36 -1.58 -24.92
C TYR A 339 -0.86 -2.92 -24.34
N ASP A 340 -0.67 -3.15 -23.04
CA ASP A 340 -1.11 -4.37 -22.37
C ASP A 340 -2.65 -4.47 -22.35
N ILE A 341 -3.34 -3.38 -22.04
CA ILE A 341 -4.81 -3.29 -22.08
C ILE A 341 -5.33 -3.62 -23.49
N ALA A 342 -4.76 -3.00 -24.51
CA ALA A 342 -5.16 -3.22 -25.90
C ALA A 342 -4.91 -4.67 -26.35
N ARG A 343 -3.74 -5.24 -26.02
CA ARG A 343 -3.38 -6.63 -26.32
C ARG A 343 -4.34 -7.63 -25.70
N ASN A 344 -4.83 -7.35 -24.49
CA ASN A 344 -5.78 -8.19 -23.76
C ASN A 344 -7.26 -7.79 -24.00
N ARG A 345 -7.55 -6.99 -25.04
CA ARG A 345 -8.90 -6.55 -25.42
C ARG A 345 -9.67 -5.90 -24.25
N GLY A 346 -8.97 -5.06 -23.48
CA GLY A 346 -9.54 -4.37 -22.33
C GLY A 346 -9.92 -5.30 -21.18
N TYR A 347 -9.41 -6.53 -21.17
CA TYR A 347 -9.72 -7.54 -20.13
C TYR A 347 -11.23 -7.84 -20.00
N GLY A 348 -12.01 -7.51 -21.03
CA GLY A 348 -13.46 -7.62 -21.02
C GLY A 348 -14.16 -6.68 -20.04
N LEU A 349 -13.48 -5.68 -19.48
CA LEU A 349 -14.07 -4.70 -18.56
C LEU A 349 -14.91 -3.64 -19.29
N ALA A 350 -14.61 -3.36 -20.57
CA ALA A 350 -15.35 -2.39 -21.38
C ALA A 350 -16.76 -2.86 -21.78
N GLU A 351 -17.03 -4.19 -21.75
CA GLU A 351 -18.30 -4.79 -22.21
C GLU A 351 -19.32 -4.99 -21.08
N SER A 352 -18.97 -4.66 -19.81
CA SER A 352 -19.80 -4.94 -18.63
C SER A 352 -20.63 -3.75 -18.14
N ARG A 353 -21.03 -2.83 -19.05
CA ARG A 353 -21.91 -1.69 -18.75
C ARG A 353 -23.23 -1.76 -19.48
#